data_90852d6f14aa5a6eaaf24e969a758c87
#
_entry.id   90852d6f14aa5a6eaaf24e969a758c87
#
_cell.length_a   1.000
_cell.length_b   1.000
_cell.length_c   1.000
_cell.angle_alpha   90.00
_cell.angle_beta   90.00
_cell.angle_gamma   90.00
#
_symmetry.space_group_name_H-M   'P 1'
#
loop_
_entity.id
_entity.type
_entity.pdbx_description
1 polymer ?
#
loop_
_entity_poly.entity_id
_entity_poly.type
_entity_poly.pdbx_seq_one_letter_code
_entity_poly.pdbx_strand_id
1 'polypeptide(L)'
;MQAAKDLCKKPIYRISDGQQLGEVRDFYLDPGVTQMIAVFLGKEGVFSRKTLVLPLRDIQLQGIDCWLCTPQAGPIDLTDWQGHESFVLVEDLRGRMIQTVHQFQIGTVKDVVFDEHGRVVAVDLAKVLVKGPLEQSKRIARAAIMSWGDKKTPIVADLDVAARAAGSLG
;
A
#
# COMPACT_ATOMS: atom_id res chain seq x y z
N MET A 1 2.59 -8.14 10.49
CA MET A 1 1.86 -7.82 9.24
C MET A 1 0.72 -6.87 9.56
N GLN A 2 0.63 -5.74 8.85
CA GLN A 2 -0.39 -4.72 9.10
C GLN A 2 -1.00 -4.27 7.77
N ALA A 3 -2.32 -4.09 7.72
CA ALA A 3 -2.98 -3.49 6.57
C ALA A 3 -2.64 -1.99 6.47
N ALA A 4 -2.60 -1.44 5.26
CA ALA A 4 -2.29 -0.03 5.05
C ALA A 4 -3.21 0.90 5.87
N LYS A 5 -4.50 0.58 5.96
CA LYS A 5 -5.47 1.36 6.75
C LYS A 5 -5.16 1.42 8.24
N ASP A 6 -4.55 0.37 8.80
CA ASP A 6 -4.19 0.32 10.21
C ASP A 6 -3.00 1.23 10.55
N LEU A 7 -2.21 1.58 9.54
CA LEU A 7 -1.10 2.51 9.62
C LEU A 7 -1.51 3.98 9.42
N CYS A 8 -2.69 4.23 8.85
CA CYS A 8 -3.21 5.57 8.59
C CYS A 8 -3.62 6.33 9.86
N LYS A 9 -3.81 7.65 9.71
CA LYS A 9 -4.22 8.61 10.76
C LYS A 9 -3.21 8.81 11.88
N LYS A 10 -1.99 8.31 11.75
CA LYS A 10 -0.93 8.53 12.71
C LYS A 10 -0.20 9.84 12.41
N PRO A 11 -0.02 10.73 13.41
CA PRO A 11 0.75 11.94 13.22
C PRO A 11 2.23 11.61 13.05
N ILE A 12 2.92 12.42 12.24
CA ILE A 12 4.35 12.30 11.97
C ILE A 12 5.06 13.50 12.53
N TYR A 13 6.06 13.27 13.39
CA TYR A 13 6.84 14.32 14.02
C TYR A 13 8.32 14.25 13.63
N ARG A 14 8.92 15.41 13.41
CA ARG A 14 10.35 15.52 13.20
C ARG A 14 11.08 15.49 14.54
N ILE A 15 12.11 14.64 14.66
CA ILE A 15 12.81 14.41 15.93
C ILE A 15 13.53 15.67 16.41
N SER A 16 14.09 16.48 15.51
CA SER A 16 14.95 17.62 15.89
C SER A 16 14.25 18.73 16.67
N ASP A 17 12.96 18.97 16.39
CA ASP A 17 12.21 20.11 16.94
C ASP A 17 10.79 19.74 17.39
N GLY A 18 10.39 18.48 17.24
CA GLY A 18 9.04 18.01 17.59
C GLY A 18 7.93 18.56 16.69
N GLN A 19 8.28 19.17 15.55
CA GLN A 19 7.28 19.70 14.63
C GLN A 19 6.49 18.58 13.99
N GLN A 20 5.16 18.68 14.00
CA GLN A 20 4.31 17.80 13.25
C GLN A 20 4.38 18.14 11.76
N LEU A 21 4.82 17.18 10.94
CA LEU A 21 4.97 17.34 9.50
C LEU A 21 3.70 16.97 8.72
N GLY A 22 2.78 16.27 9.35
CA GLY A 22 1.53 15.83 8.76
C GLY A 22 0.97 14.61 9.46
N GLU A 23 0.07 13.92 8.78
CA GLU A 23 -0.58 12.69 9.20
C GLU A 23 -0.53 11.68 8.08
N VAL A 24 -0.30 10.41 8.41
CA VAL A 24 -0.33 9.31 7.45
C VAL A 24 -1.73 9.20 6.85
N ARG A 25 -1.88 9.48 5.56
CA ARG A 25 -3.15 9.32 4.84
C ARG A 25 -3.21 8.07 4.01
N ASP A 26 -2.12 7.72 3.33
CA ASP A 26 -1.96 6.50 2.55
C ASP A 26 -0.48 6.32 2.18
N PHE A 27 -0.18 5.38 1.28
CA PHE A 27 1.19 5.03 0.91
C PHE A 27 1.37 4.98 -0.59
N TYR A 28 2.52 5.43 -1.07
CA TYR A 28 3.02 5.16 -2.41
C TYR A 28 3.93 3.95 -2.39
N LEU A 29 3.74 3.08 -3.37
CA LEU A 29 4.51 1.86 -3.60
C LEU A 29 5.39 2.03 -4.82
N ASP A 30 6.46 1.26 -4.88
CA ASP A 30 7.28 1.13 -6.08
C ASP A 30 6.47 0.58 -7.27
N PRO A 31 6.94 0.73 -8.52
CA PRO A 31 6.21 0.28 -9.70
C PRO A 31 5.87 -1.21 -9.72
N GLY A 32 6.71 -2.03 -9.06
CA GLY A 32 6.49 -3.48 -8.93
C GLY A 32 5.53 -3.87 -7.83
N VAL A 33 5.02 -2.90 -7.06
CA VAL A 33 4.18 -3.14 -5.87
C VAL A 33 4.84 -4.15 -4.94
N THR A 34 6.12 -3.92 -4.65
CA THR A 34 6.91 -4.78 -3.77
C THR A 34 7.12 -4.17 -2.40
N GLN A 35 7.20 -2.85 -2.32
CA GLN A 35 7.49 -2.14 -1.09
C GLN A 35 6.90 -0.73 -1.07
N MET A 36 6.66 -0.25 0.12
CA MET A 36 6.35 1.14 0.42
C MET A 36 7.58 2.02 0.17
N ILE A 37 7.40 3.14 -0.54
CA ILE A 37 8.49 4.09 -0.82
C ILE A 37 8.24 5.47 -0.22
N ALA A 38 6.99 5.84 -0.03
CA ALA A 38 6.63 7.13 0.57
C ALA A 38 5.29 7.06 1.31
N VAL A 39 5.18 7.94 2.30
CA VAL A 39 3.92 8.23 3.00
C VAL A 39 3.22 9.38 2.27
N PHE A 40 1.96 9.19 1.91
CA PHE A 40 1.11 10.25 1.38
C PHE A 40 0.52 11.06 2.52
N LEU A 41 0.76 12.37 2.52
CA LEU A 41 0.31 13.30 3.55
C LEU A 41 -0.95 14.09 3.16
N GLY A 42 -1.31 14.08 1.88
CA GLY A 42 -2.44 14.81 1.37
C GLY A 42 -2.08 15.75 0.22
N LYS A 43 -3.06 16.55 -0.17
CA LYS A 43 -2.90 17.57 -1.22
C LYS A 43 -3.06 18.94 -0.62
N GLU A 44 -2.18 19.86 -0.98
CA GLU A 44 -2.22 21.27 -0.59
C GLU A 44 -2.39 22.19 -1.81
N GLY A 45 -2.98 23.36 -1.55
CA GLY A 45 -3.14 24.43 -2.52
C GLY A 45 -4.50 24.48 -3.17
N VAL A 46 -4.95 25.72 -3.43
CA VAL A 46 -6.26 26.02 -4.06
C VAL A 46 -6.13 26.04 -5.59
N PHE A 47 -5.07 26.65 -6.09
CA PHE A 47 -4.84 26.84 -7.54
C PHE A 47 -3.82 25.87 -8.12
N SER A 48 -2.78 25.50 -7.36
CA SER A 48 -1.78 24.50 -7.72
C SER A 48 -1.76 23.44 -6.64
N ARG A 49 -2.41 22.31 -6.90
CA ARG A 49 -2.49 21.22 -5.94
C ARG A 49 -1.18 20.44 -5.91
N LYS A 50 -0.41 20.67 -4.86
CA LYS A 50 0.76 19.85 -4.55
C LYS A 50 0.34 18.56 -3.87
N THR A 51 0.93 17.46 -4.30
CA THR A 51 0.78 16.15 -3.64
C THR A 51 1.92 15.98 -2.65
N LEU A 52 1.65 16.15 -1.37
CA LEU A 52 2.68 16.07 -0.35
C LEU A 52 2.96 14.64 0.06
N VAL A 53 4.23 14.29 0.04
CA VAL A 53 4.73 12.99 0.46
C VAL A 53 5.95 13.13 1.36
N LEU A 54 6.18 12.12 2.20
CA LEU A 54 7.39 11.96 2.98
C LEU A 54 8.07 10.65 2.56
N PRO A 55 9.32 10.69 2.04
CA PRO A 55 10.04 9.48 1.68
C PRO A 55 10.15 8.51 2.86
N LEU A 56 9.94 7.22 2.63
CA LEU A 56 10.02 6.22 3.70
C LEU A 56 11.41 6.16 4.35
N ARG A 57 12.47 6.45 3.58
CA ARG A 57 13.85 6.52 4.10
C ARG A 57 14.05 7.56 5.19
N ASP A 58 13.17 8.57 5.25
CA ASP A 58 13.22 9.63 6.27
C ASP A 58 12.44 9.24 7.54
N ILE A 59 11.69 8.16 7.52
CA ILE A 59 11.00 7.61 8.70
C ILE A 59 12.00 6.79 9.51
N GLN A 60 12.23 7.20 10.74
CA GLN A 60 13.16 6.56 11.66
C GLN A 60 12.46 5.54 12.57
N LEU A 61 11.22 5.84 12.96
CA LEU A 61 10.43 4.99 13.84
C LEU A 61 8.96 5.00 13.42
N GLN A 62 8.37 3.83 13.24
CA GLN A 62 6.95 3.62 13.02
C GLN A 62 6.31 3.18 14.33
N GLY A 63 5.93 4.14 15.18
CA GLY A 63 5.30 3.86 16.45
C GLY A 63 3.81 3.54 16.35
N ILE A 64 3.24 3.05 17.44
CA ILE A 64 1.82 2.72 17.53
C ILE A 64 0.96 3.97 17.45
N ASP A 65 1.35 5.04 18.17
CA ASP A 65 0.58 6.27 18.28
C ASP A 65 1.04 7.37 17.32
N CYS A 66 2.32 7.40 17.01
CA CYS A 66 2.91 8.38 16.09
C CYS A 66 4.14 7.81 15.38
N TRP A 67 4.51 8.44 14.26
CA TRP A 67 5.74 8.14 13.54
C TRP A 67 6.75 9.25 13.76
N LEU A 68 8.02 8.88 13.82
CA LEU A 68 9.13 9.82 13.98
C LEU A 68 10.01 9.81 12.74
N CYS A 69 10.41 10.97 12.28
CA CYS A 69 11.30 11.12 11.15
C CYS A 69 12.60 11.83 11.51
N THR A 70 13.57 11.70 10.62
CA THR A 70 14.92 12.23 10.78
C THR A 70 14.93 13.76 10.99
N PRO A 71 16.00 14.33 11.57
CA PRO A 71 16.10 15.76 11.83
C PRO A 71 15.94 16.66 10.59
N GLN A 72 16.31 16.17 9.41
CA GLN A 72 16.27 16.91 8.15
C GLN A 72 15.01 16.62 7.32
N ALA A 73 14.15 15.71 7.78
CA ALA A 73 12.95 15.32 7.06
C ALA A 73 11.97 16.48 6.89
N GLY A 74 11.34 16.55 5.74
CA GLY A 74 10.26 17.47 5.43
C GLY A 74 9.42 16.95 4.27
N PRO A 75 8.14 17.36 4.21
CA PRO A 75 7.28 17.03 3.08
C PRO A 75 7.86 17.58 1.77
N ILE A 76 7.79 16.78 0.72
CA ILE A 76 8.14 17.19 -0.64
C ILE A 76 6.92 17.07 -1.54
N ASP A 77 6.90 17.82 -2.66
CA ASP A 77 5.92 17.60 -3.71
C ASP A 77 6.29 16.31 -4.45
N LEU A 78 5.34 15.41 -4.64
CA LEU A 78 5.55 14.16 -5.37
C LEU A 78 6.09 14.42 -6.78
N THR A 79 5.68 15.52 -7.42
CA THR A 79 6.12 15.88 -8.77
C THR A 79 7.61 16.22 -8.87
N ASP A 80 8.25 16.55 -7.74
CA ASP A 80 9.70 16.78 -7.66
C ASP A 80 10.49 15.44 -7.58
N TRP A 81 9.80 14.32 -7.41
CA TRP A 81 10.44 13.01 -7.32
C TRP A 81 10.52 12.35 -8.69
N GLN A 82 11.73 12.17 -9.21
CA GLN A 82 11.95 11.53 -10.51
C GLN A 82 11.36 10.12 -10.54
N GLY A 83 10.57 9.82 -11.59
CA GLY A 83 9.92 8.53 -11.77
C GLY A 83 8.59 8.38 -11.02
N HIS A 84 8.09 9.45 -10.39
CA HIS A 84 6.84 9.42 -9.60
C HIS A 84 5.62 8.95 -10.40
N GLU A 85 5.61 9.11 -11.72
CA GLU A 85 4.50 8.70 -12.59
C GLU A 85 4.25 7.20 -12.57
N SER A 86 5.28 6.42 -12.24
CA SER A 86 5.21 4.96 -12.13
C SER A 86 4.87 4.45 -10.72
N PHE A 87 4.83 5.34 -9.73
CA PHE A 87 4.48 4.97 -8.36
C PHE A 87 3.00 4.63 -8.24
N VAL A 88 2.71 3.67 -7.39
CA VAL A 88 1.34 3.18 -7.20
C VAL A 88 0.81 3.62 -5.84
N LEU A 89 -0.25 4.43 -5.83
CA LEU A 89 -0.94 4.77 -4.59
C LEU A 89 -1.79 3.56 -4.15
N VAL A 90 -1.75 3.19 -2.87
CA VAL A 90 -2.52 2.05 -2.35
C VAL A 90 -4.02 2.26 -2.59
N GLU A 91 -4.54 3.48 -2.48
CA GLU A 91 -5.94 3.80 -2.79
C GLU A 91 -6.33 3.41 -4.23
N ASP A 92 -5.42 3.53 -5.19
CA ASP A 92 -5.67 3.14 -6.59
C ASP A 92 -5.78 1.61 -6.77
N LEU A 93 -5.32 0.82 -5.81
CA LEU A 93 -5.48 -0.64 -5.81
C LEU A 93 -6.79 -1.09 -5.17
N ARG A 94 -7.31 -0.32 -4.20
CA ARG A 94 -8.56 -0.69 -3.49
C ARG A 94 -9.74 -0.74 -4.45
N GLY A 95 -10.55 -1.77 -4.32
CA GLY A 95 -11.72 -2.01 -5.18
C GLY A 95 -11.41 -2.66 -6.52
N ARG A 96 -10.14 -2.80 -6.90
CA ARG A 96 -9.77 -3.43 -8.17
C ARG A 96 -10.09 -4.92 -8.16
N MET A 97 -10.54 -5.42 -9.31
CA MET A 97 -10.80 -6.84 -9.52
C MET A 97 -9.51 -7.63 -9.62
N ILE A 98 -9.47 -8.79 -8.97
CA ILE A 98 -8.44 -9.82 -9.11
C ILE A 98 -9.05 -11.01 -9.84
N GLN A 99 -8.38 -11.49 -10.87
CA GLN A 99 -8.82 -12.63 -11.68
C GLN A 99 -7.65 -13.55 -12.02
N THR A 100 -7.96 -14.75 -12.48
CA THR A 100 -6.96 -15.67 -13.05
C THR A 100 -6.60 -15.28 -14.48
N VAL A 101 -5.57 -15.92 -15.06
CA VAL A 101 -5.19 -15.78 -16.48
C VAL A 101 -6.33 -16.17 -17.43
N HIS A 102 -7.25 -17.04 -16.98
CA HIS A 102 -8.45 -17.44 -17.71
C HIS A 102 -9.66 -16.57 -17.43
N GLN A 103 -9.46 -15.39 -16.81
CA GLN A 103 -10.50 -14.41 -16.49
C GLN A 103 -11.56 -14.87 -15.46
N PHE A 104 -11.27 -15.93 -14.68
CA PHE A 104 -12.09 -16.26 -13.53
C PHE A 104 -11.88 -15.24 -12.42
N GLN A 105 -12.97 -14.59 -11.99
CA GLN A 105 -12.93 -13.58 -10.94
C GLN A 105 -12.69 -14.22 -9.58
N ILE A 106 -11.65 -13.78 -8.88
CA ILE A 106 -11.28 -14.26 -7.54
C ILE A 106 -11.92 -13.37 -6.47
N GLY A 107 -11.86 -12.07 -6.64
CA GLY A 107 -12.38 -11.11 -5.67
C GLY A 107 -11.96 -9.69 -5.97
N THR A 108 -12.19 -8.79 -5.00
CA THR A 108 -11.78 -7.38 -5.09
C THR A 108 -10.83 -7.03 -3.95
N VAL A 109 -9.88 -6.14 -4.24
CA VAL A 109 -8.92 -5.64 -3.26
C VAL A 109 -9.63 -4.83 -2.17
N LYS A 110 -9.40 -5.17 -0.92
CA LYS A 110 -9.77 -4.37 0.25
C LYS A 110 -8.63 -3.43 0.64
N ASP A 111 -7.43 -4.01 0.81
CA ASP A 111 -6.25 -3.27 1.25
C ASP A 111 -4.97 -4.04 0.94
N VAL A 112 -3.83 -3.35 1.03
CA VAL A 112 -2.49 -3.93 0.92
C VAL A 112 -1.95 -4.21 2.32
N VAL A 113 -1.25 -5.33 2.49
CA VAL A 113 -0.67 -5.77 3.77
C VAL A 113 0.84 -5.69 3.69
N PHE A 114 1.44 -5.03 4.68
CA PHE A 114 2.88 -4.83 4.82
C PHE A 114 3.48 -5.66 5.94
N ASP A 115 4.74 -6.03 5.80
CA ASP A 115 5.57 -6.50 6.91
C ASP A 115 6.15 -5.31 7.71
N GLU A 116 6.93 -5.60 8.73
CA GLU A 116 7.59 -4.61 9.59
C GLU A 116 8.63 -3.73 8.86
N HIS A 117 9.04 -4.14 7.65
CA HIS A 117 10.01 -3.41 6.81
C HIS A 117 9.31 -2.61 5.69
N GLY A 118 7.98 -2.57 5.66
CA GLY A 118 7.21 -1.89 4.62
C GLY A 118 7.15 -2.65 3.29
N ARG A 119 7.50 -3.94 3.26
CA ARG A 119 7.35 -4.77 2.06
C ARG A 119 5.93 -5.28 1.93
N VAL A 120 5.41 -5.30 0.72
CA VAL A 120 4.10 -5.86 0.41
C VAL A 120 4.18 -7.38 0.52
N VAL A 121 3.42 -7.96 1.44
CA VAL A 121 3.39 -9.42 1.68
C VAL A 121 2.11 -10.08 1.24
N ALA A 122 1.01 -9.32 1.21
CA ALA A 122 -0.30 -9.84 0.82
C ALA A 122 -1.25 -8.71 0.41
N VAL A 123 -2.40 -9.13 -0.11
CA VAL A 123 -3.56 -8.29 -0.40
C VAL A 123 -4.76 -8.86 0.33
N ASP A 124 -5.44 -8.04 1.13
CA ASP A 124 -6.72 -8.38 1.74
C ASP A 124 -7.86 -8.19 0.72
N LEU A 125 -8.85 -9.07 0.78
CA LEU A 125 -10.01 -9.07 -0.12
C LEU A 125 -11.23 -8.48 0.56
N ALA A 126 -11.91 -7.54 -0.12
CA ALA A 126 -13.19 -7.01 0.32
C ALA A 126 -14.32 -7.98 -0.02
N LYS A 127 -14.28 -8.55 -1.24
CA LYS A 127 -15.23 -9.54 -1.74
C LYS A 127 -14.44 -10.74 -2.26
N VAL A 128 -14.86 -11.93 -1.87
CA VAL A 128 -14.31 -13.21 -2.36
C VAL A 128 -15.38 -13.91 -3.18
N LEU A 129 -15.04 -14.28 -4.40
CA LEU A 129 -15.95 -14.87 -5.38
C LEU A 129 -15.68 -16.37 -5.60
N VAL A 130 -14.62 -16.89 -4.97
CA VAL A 130 -14.22 -18.31 -5.04
C VAL A 130 -14.44 -18.97 -3.69
N LYS A 131 -14.74 -20.27 -3.71
CA LYS A 131 -14.88 -21.08 -2.49
C LYS A 131 -13.55 -21.67 -2.07
N GLY A 132 -13.48 -22.12 -0.82
CA GLY A 132 -12.32 -22.81 -0.26
C GLY A 132 -11.44 -21.94 0.64
N PRO A 133 -10.12 -22.19 0.72
CA PRO A 133 -9.24 -21.53 1.67
C PRO A 133 -9.24 -20.00 1.57
N LEU A 134 -9.37 -19.44 0.37
CA LEU A 134 -9.43 -17.99 0.17
C LEU A 134 -10.69 -17.34 0.74
N GLU A 135 -11.84 -18.06 0.72
CA GLU A 135 -13.07 -17.56 1.32
C GLU A 135 -12.93 -17.37 2.83
N GLN A 136 -12.16 -18.23 3.47
CA GLN A 136 -11.90 -18.16 4.91
C GLN A 136 -10.84 -17.13 5.27
N SER A 137 -9.69 -17.17 4.59
CA SER A 137 -8.56 -16.26 4.89
C SER A 137 -8.81 -14.83 4.43
N LYS A 138 -9.57 -14.64 3.35
CA LYS A 138 -9.82 -13.35 2.68
C LYS A 138 -8.52 -12.60 2.34
N ARG A 139 -7.44 -13.34 2.07
CA ARG A 139 -6.10 -12.80 1.85
C ARG A 139 -5.38 -13.57 0.76
N ILE A 140 -4.76 -12.85 -0.18
CA ILE A 140 -3.91 -13.40 -1.23
C ILE A 140 -2.47 -13.03 -0.93
N ALA A 141 -1.58 -14.00 -0.85
CA ALA A 141 -0.15 -13.76 -0.72
C ALA A 141 0.39 -13.00 -1.94
N ARG A 142 1.30 -12.04 -1.71
CA ARG A 142 1.96 -11.29 -2.79
C ARG A 142 2.54 -12.20 -3.87
N ALA A 143 3.11 -13.35 -3.47
CA ALA A 143 3.71 -14.32 -4.38
C ALA A 143 2.72 -14.94 -5.39
N ALA A 144 1.43 -14.91 -5.10
CA ALA A 144 0.40 -15.39 -6.03
C ALA A 144 0.00 -14.33 -7.08
N ILE A 145 0.36 -13.07 -6.90
CA ILE A 145 0.07 -12.01 -7.86
C ILE A 145 1.08 -12.08 -9.02
N MET A 146 0.57 -12.36 -10.20
CA MET A 146 1.34 -12.47 -11.45
C MET A 146 1.51 -11.11 -12.14
N SER A 147 0.46 -10.28 -12.10
CA SER A 147 0.46 -8.95 -12.70
C SER A 147 -0.47 -8.02 -11.94
N TRP A 148 0.00 -6.79 -11.71
CA TRP A 148 -0.81 -5.74 -11.07
C TRP A 148 -1.71 -5.01 -12.07
N GLY A 149 -1.47 -5.21 -13.38
CA GLY A 149 -2.18 -4.49 -14.42
C GLY A 149 -2.02 -2.98 -14.30
N ASP A 150 -2.93 -2.25 -14.90
CA ASP A 150 -3.05 -0.80 -14.79
C ASP A 150 -4.47 -0.40 -14.30
N LYS A 151 -4.79 0.90 -14.33
CA LYS A 151 -6.13 1.39 -13.90
C LYS A 151 -7.30 0.81 -14.71
N LYS A 152 -7.05 0.28 -15.91
CA LYS A 152 -8.06 -0.25 -16.83
C LYS A 152 -8.11 -1.76 -16.89
N THR A 153 -7.02 -2.43 -16.46
CA THR A 153 -6.89 -3.88 -16.52
C THR A 153 -6.93 -4.48 -15.12
N PRO A 154 -7.55 -5.65 -14.92
CA PRO A 154 -7.60 -6.30 -13.62
C PRO A 154 -6.23 -6.79 -13.16
N ILE A 155 -6.11 -7.04 -11.87
CA ILE A 155 -4.96 -7.73 -11.29
C ILE A 155 -5.08 -9.21 -11.63
N VAL A 156 -3.98 -9.83 -12.02
CA VAL A 156 -3.95 -11.26 -12.36
C VAL A 156 -3.22 -12.03 -11.27
N ALA A 157 -3.85 -13.09 -10.77
CA ALA A 157 -3.28 -13.96 -9.75
C ALA A 157 -3.39 -15.44 -10.12
N ASP A 158 -2.46 -16.25 -9.63
CA ASP A 158 -2.50 -17.70 -9.68
C ASP A 158 -3.35 -18.21 -8.51
N LEU A 159 -4.50 -18.80 -8.83
CA LEU A 159 -5.46 -19.28 -7.83
C LEU A 159 -4.91 -20.45 -7.01
N ASP A 160 -4.13 -21.35 -7.61
CA ASP A 160 -3.58 -22.52 -6.93
C ASP A 160 -2.50 -22.12 -5.93
N VAL A 161 -1.64 -21.15 -6.32
CA VAL A 161 -0.64 -20.57 -5.42
C VAL A 161 -1.34 -19.81 -4.28
N ALA A 162 -2.36 -19.02 -4.60
CA ALA A 162 -3.13 -18.26 -3.62
C ALA A 162 -3.83 -19.17 -2.60
N ALA A 163 -4.47 -20.25 -3.06
CA ALA A 163 -5.17 -21.19 -2.20
C ALA A 163 -4.21 -21.97 -1.26
N ARG A 164 -3.04 -22.38 -1.75
CA ARG A 164 -2.02 -23.04 -0.94
C ARG A 164 -1.44 -22.11 0.12
N ALA A 165 -1.14 -20.87 -0.25
CA ALA A 165 -0.61 -19.88 0.69
C ALA A 165 -1.64 -19.44 1.74
N ALA A 166 -2.94 -19.46 1.41
CA ALA A 166 -4.00 -19.11 2.35
C ALA A 166 -4.01 -20.00 3.61
N GLY A 167 -3.63 -21.27 3.47
CA GLY A 167 -3.51 -22.21 4.60
C GLY A 167 -2.33 -21.93 5.54
N SER A 168 -1.36 -21.12 5.11
CA SER A 168 -0.15 -20.77 5.90
C SER A 168 -0.17 -19.35 6.47
N LEU A 169 -1.15 -18.55 6.09
CA LEU A 169 -1.32 -17.14 6.53
C LEU A 169 -2.40 -16.98 7.64
N GLY A 170 -2.95 -18.11 8.09
CA GLY A 170 -3.97 -18.16 9.16
C GLY A 170 -3.38 -18.21 10.55
#